data_61302abb180da470e4fc2205e7c56e15
#
_entry.id   61302abb180da470e4fc2205e7c56e15
#
_cell.length_a   1.000
_cell.length_b   1.000
_cell.length_c   1.000
_cell.angle_alpha   90.00
_cell.angle_beta   90.00
_cell.angle_gamma   90.00
#
_symmetry.space_group_name_H-M   'P 1'
#
loop_
_entity.id
_entity.type
_entity.pdbx_description
1 polymer ?
#
loop_
_entity_poly.entity_id
_entity_poly.type
_entity_poly.pdbx_seq_one_letter_code
_entity_poly.pdbx_strand_id
1 'polypeptide(L)'
;MRVATIIKYLKRFTGIILLIIVLLIIQALTDLALPQYTSDIVDIGIQQNGIKEIAPKVIRESELNKLILFMDDEDKNYVDDNYTLIVKENLPEIDYEKYLKVYPELKNTPLYKENLINDRESQERLDEIFTKPITIVENIENNREMSEGLEKVIVENMPEGMVGDNMNVFQLLGILPKDVRDNIVEKINGNFNNMPQTLLSQAGISYVKNEYKAIGIDTDKEQINYIFNSGIKMIGLALIGGISIVLVSFFASRVAASLAKILRKDVFEKVLSFSNVEFDKFSTASLITRTTNDIIQIQTFVVMMLRMIFYAPILGCGGIIKVLGTNKSMTWIIAVAVGTILIVISILFGLAMPRFKRIQTLID
;
A
#
# COMPACT_ATOMS: atom_id res chain seq x y z
N MET A 1 -31.89 22.91 -22.44
CA MET A 1 -32.45 22.88 -21.08
C MET A 1 -31.36 23.33 -20.08
N ARG A 2 -31.65 24.23 -19.11
CA ARG A 2 -30.63 24.69 -18.19
C ARG A 2 -30.31 23.57 -17.18
N VAL A 3 -29.02 23.34 -16.87
CA VAL A 3 -28.56 22.31 -15.90
C VAL A 3 -29.29 22.40 -14.57
N ALA A 4 -29.60 23.62 -14.12
CA ALA A 4 -30.38 23.87 -12.89
C ALA A 4 -31.78 23.20 -12.90
N THR A 5 -32.39 23.05 -14.06
CA THR A 5 -33.68 22.38 -14.20
C THR A 5 -33.56 20.87 -13.99
N ILE A 6 -32.50 20.25 -14.54
CA ILE A 6 -32.22 18.82 -14.35
C ILE A 6 -31.98 18.51 -12.85
N ILE A 7 -31.21 19.37 -12.16
CA ILE A 7 -30.94 19.22 -10.70
C ILE A 7 -32.26 19.25 -9.90
N LYS A 8 -33.23 20.09 -10.26
CA LYS A 8 -34.53 20.14 -9.59
C LYS A 8 -35.28 18.80 -9.66
N TYR A 9 -35.25 18.15 -10.83
CA TYR A 9 -35.88 16.83 -11.00
C TYR A 9 -35.10 15.73 -10.27
N LEU A 10 -33.75 15.79 -10.22
CA LEU A 10 -32.91 14.83 -9.55
C LEU A 10 -33.11 14.82 -8.02
N LYS A 11 -33.57 15.93 -7.42
CA LYS A 11 -33.92 15.99 -5.98
C LYS A 11 -34.92 14.90 -5.55
N ARG A 12 -35.78 14.44 -6.47
CA ARG A 12 -36.73 13.34 -6.18
C ARG A 12 -36.03 11.98 -5.95
N PHE A 13 -34.78 11.83 -6.40
CA PHE A 13 -34.01 10.59 -6.37
C PHE A 13 -32.82 10.66 -5.39
N THR A 14 -32.83 11.62 -4.45
CA THR A 14 -31.70 11.86 -3.54
C THR A 14 -31.25 10.61 -2.81
N GLY A 15 -32.16 9.75 -2.34
CA GLY A 15 -31.80 8.50 -1.67
C GLY A 15 -31.02 7.53 -2.56
N ILE A 16 -31.44 7.39 -3.84
CA ILE A 16 -30.74 6.52 -4.79
C ILE A 16 -29.40 7.15 -5.20
N ILE A 17 -29.33 8.47 -5.32
CA ILE A 17 -28.10 9.19 -5.64
C ILE A 17 -27.09 9.04 -4.49
N LEU A 18 -27.51 9.13 -3.24
CA LEU A 18 -26.63 8.85 -2.09
C LEU A 18 -26.10 7.42 -2.10
N LEU A 19 -26.96 6.45 -2.44
CA LEU A 19 -26.52 5.05 -2.58
C LEU A 19 -25.47 4.92 -3.72
N ILE A 20 -25.67 5.59 -4.85
CA ILE A 20 -24.70 5.63 -5.95
C ILE A 20 -23.36 6.20 -5.45
N ILE A 21 -23.38 7.30 -4.69
CA ILE A 21 -22.16 7.92 -4.15
C ILE A 21 -21.42 6.94 -3.21
N VAL A 22 -22.13 6.26 -2.32
CA VAL A 22 -21.53 5.23 -1.44
C VAL A 22 -20.88 4.11 -2.26
N LEU A 23 -21.57 3.60 -3.27
CA LEU A 23 -21.02 2.56 -4.14
C LEU A 23 -19.81 3.05 -4.96
N LEU A 24 -19.81 4.32 -5.40
CA LEU A 24 -18.65 4.93 -6.06
C LEU A 24 -17.45 5.10 -5.13
N ILE A 25 -17.69 5.40 -3.84
CA ILE A 25 -16.62 5.42 -2.83
C ILE A 25 -16.02 4.02 -2.66
N ILE A 26 -16.86 2.99 -2.51
CA ILE A 26 -16.40 1.61 -2.41
C ILE A 26 -15.59 1.22 -3.65
N GLN A 27 -16.09 1.54 -4.84
CA GLN A 27 -15.38 1.32 -6.10
C GLN A 27 -14.02 2.01 -6.11
N ALA A 28 -13.96 3.30 -5.79
CA ALA A 28 -12.71 4.06 -5.78
C ALA A 28 -11.69 3.52 -4.78
N LEU A 29 -12.14 3.08 -3.59
CA LEU A 29 -11.27 2.46 -2.59
C LEU A 29 -10.68 1.14 -3.09
N THR A 30 -11.49 0.31 -3.77
CA THR A 30 -10.99 -0.94 -4.36
C THR A 30 -10.03 -0.67 -5.52
N ASP A 31 -10.34 0.28 -6.40
CA ASP A 31 -9.48 0.64 -7.54
C ASP A 31 -8.13 1.21 -7.09
N LEU A 32 -8.09 1.97 -5.99
CA LEU A 32 -6.88 2.48 -5.38
C LEU A 32 -6.09 1.42 -4.59
N ALA A 33 -6.75 0.37 -4.09
CA ALA A 33 -6.08 -0.70 -3.34
C ALA A 33 -5.39 -1.72 -4.26
N LEU A 34 -5.95 -2.04 -5.42
CA LEU A 34 -5.43 -3.07 -6.33
C LEU A 34 -3.96 -2.88 -6.73
N PRO A 35 -3.48 -1.67 -7.12
CA PRO A 35 -2.06 -1.46 -7.45
C PRO A 35 -1.13 -1.76 -6.27
N GLN A 36 -1.56 -1.47 -5.03
CA GLN A 36 -0.79 -1.77 -3.83
C GLN A 36 -0.57 -3.27 -3.66
N TYR A 37 -1.64 -4.07 -3.77
CA TYR A 37 -1.51 -5.53 -3.69
C TYR A 37 -0.64 -6.11 -4.80
N THR A 38 -0.66 -5.50 -5.99
CA THR A 38 0.22 -5.89 -7.09
C THR A 38 1.69 -5.61 -6.75
N SER A 39 1.97 -4.42 -6.19
CA SER A 39 3.31 -4.06 -5.71
C SER A 39 3.76 -5.00 -4.59
N ASP A 40 2.90 -5.25 -3.60
CA ASP A 40 3.21 -6.13 -2.47
C ASP A 40 3.51 -7.58 -2.93
N ILE A 41 2.81 -8.09 -3.95
CA ILE A 41 3.10 -9.41 -4.52
C ILE A 41 4.48 -9.43 -5.19
N VAL A 42 4.86 -8.37 -5.90
CA VAL A 42 6.17 -8.30 -6.56
C VAL A 42 7.27 -8.05 -5.53
N ASP A 43 7.11 -7.04 -4.70
CA ASP A 43 8.18 -6.59 -3.78
C ASP A 43 8.36 -7.57 -2.63
N ILE A 44 7.30 -7.87 -1.87
CA ILE A 44 7.37 -8.77 -0.72
C ILE A 44 7.31 -10.23 -1.18
N GLY A 45 6.35 -10.56 -2.06
CA GLY A 45 6.14 -11.94 -2.49
C GLY A 45 7.30 -12.49 -3.30
N ILE A 46 7.75 -11.77 -4.34
CA ILE A 46 8.75 -12.29 -5.28
C ILE A 46 10.17 -11.87 -4.87
N GLN A 47 10.42 -10.57 -4.63
CA GLN A 47 11.78 -10.09 -4.37
C GLN A 47 12.25 -10.43 -2.95
N GLN A 48 11.35 -10.37 -1.96
CA GLN A 48 11.66 -10.62 -0.55
C GLN A 48 11.25 -12.03 -0.06
N ASN A 49 10.87 -12.95 -0.98
CA ASN A 49 10.49 -14.31 -0.66
C ASN A 49 9.35 -14.44 0.38
N GLY A 50 8.41 -13.51 0.39
CA GLY A 50 7.30 -13.47 1.33
C GLY A 50 7.64 -12.90 2.71
N ILE A 51 8.87 -12.47 2.93
CA ILE A 51 9.35 -11.88 4.19
C ILE A 51 9.08 -10.38 4.15
N LYS A 52 8.22 -9.91 5.05
CA LYS A 52 7.78 -8.52 5.08
C LYS A 52 8.55 -7.71 6.13
N GLU A 53 8.81 -8.29 7.29
CA GLU A 53 9.44 -7.68 8.43
C GLU A 53 10.95 -7.95 8.41
N ILE A 54 11.77 -6.94 8.80
CA ILE A 54 13.22 -7.05 8.96
C ILE A 54 13.55 -7.66 10.33
N ALA A 55 12.75 -7.37 11.36
CA ALA A 55 12.83 -8.04 12.63
C ALA A 55 12.40 -9.51 12.48
N PRO A 56 13.27 -10.49 12.75
CA PRO A 56 12.93 -11.90 12.56
C PRO A 56 11.91 -12.37 13.60
N LYS A 57 10.82 -12.99 13.16
CA LYS A 57 9.82 -13.57 14.09
C LYS A 57 10.40 -14.66 15.00
N VAL A 58 11.42 -15.33 14.51
CA VAL A 58 12.18 -16.34 15.25
C VAL A 58 13.64 -16.25 14.83
N ILE A 59 14.54 -16.26 15.80
CA ILE A 59 15.98 -16.13 15.59
C ILE A 59 16.74 -17.04 16.55
N ARG A 60 17.87 -17.60 16.09
CA ARG A 60 18.77 -18.37 16.97
C ARG A 60 19.39 -17.46 18.04
N GLU A 61 19.54 -17.96 19.25
CA GLU A 61 20.18 -17.23 20.34
C GLU A 61 21.57 -16.72 19.94
N SER A 62 22.37 -17.56 19.26
CA SER A 62 23.70 -17.18 18.78
C SER A 62 23.67 -15.97 17.83
N GLU A 63 22.68 -15.89 16.96
CA GLU A 63 22.54 -14.79 16.01
C GLU A 63 22.01 -13.53 16.69
N LEU A 64 21.01 -13.66 17.57
CA LEU A 64 20.50 -12.52 18.33
C LEU A 64 21.62 -11.88 19.17
N ASN A 65 22.45 -12.70 19.81
CA ASN A 65 23.61 -12.23 20.60
C ASN A 65 24.62 -11.42 19.75
N LYS A 66 24.81 -11.77 18.44
CA LYS A 66 25.64 -10.96 17.53
C LYS A 66 25.01 -9.61 17.25
N LEU A 67 23.69 -9.58 17.00
CA LEU A 67 22.96 -8.35 16.71
C LEU A 67 22.93 -7.38 17.88
N ILE A 68 22.71 -7.91 19.10
CA ILE A 68 22.70 -7.14 20.35
C ILE A 68 24.00 -6.38 20.58
N LEU A 69 25.14 -6.86 20.07
CA LEU A 69 26.42 -6.15 20.19
C LEU A 69 26.41 -4.76 19.55
N PHE A 70 25.58 -4.56 18.53
CA PHE A 70 25.48 -3.32 17.75
C PHE A 70 24.27 -2.45 18.10
N MET A 71 23.49 -2.84 19.13
CA MET A 71 22.35 -2.11 19.66
C MET A 71 22.77 -1.25 20.86
N ASP A 72 22.08 -0.15 21.11
CA ASP A 72 22.21 0.61 22.33
C ASP A 72 21.45 -0.05 23.51
N ASP A 73 21.59 0.48 24.71
CA ASP A 73 20.98 -0.14 25.90
C ASP A 73 19.44 0.00 25.92
N GLU A 74 18.86 1.02 25.27
CA GLU A 74 17.41 1.17 25.13
C GLU A 74 16.84 0.13 24.16
N ASP A 75 17.49 -0.04 23.01
CA ASP A 75 17.10 -1.01 21.98
C ASP A 75 17.22 -2.45 22.49
N LYS A 76 18.30 -2.76 23.26
CA LYS A 76 18.47 -4.08 23.90
C LYS A 76 17.31 -4.41 24.83
N ASN A 77 16.95 -3.48 25.71
CA ASN A 77 15.84 -3.68 26.64
C ASN A 77 14.52 -3.88 25.87
N TYR A 78 14.31 -3.13 24.79
CA TYR A 78 13.12 -3.27 23.96
C TYR A 78 13.05 -4.64 23.27
N VAL A 79 14.17 -5.16 22.79
CA VAL A 79 14.24 -6.50 22.20
C VAL A 79 14.00 -7.57 23.28
N ASP A 80 14.61 -7.45 24.46
CA ASP A 80 14.43 -8.41 25.57
C ASP A 80 12.97 -8.47 26.04
N ASP A 81 12.25 -7.33 26.07
CA ASP A 81 10.83 -7.27 26.44
C ASP A 81 9.92 -7.91 25.38
N ASN A 82 10.33 -7.88 24.11
CA ASN A 82 9.51 -8.33 23.00
C ASN A 82 9.87 -9.70 22.41
N TYR A 83 10.94 -10.34 22.91
CA TYR A 83 11.33 -11.70 22.51
C TYR A 83 11.33 -12.65 23.70
N THR A 84 10.84 -13.85 23.51
CA THR A 84 10.86 -14.91 24.52
C THR A 84 11.75 -16.06 24.08
N LEU A 85 12.61 -16.51 24.96
CA LEU A 85 13.47 -17.67 24.75
C LEU A 85 12.64 -18.96 24.75
N ILE A 86 12.73 -19.72 23.67
CA ILE A 86 12.10 -21.04 23.52
C ILE A 86 13.16 -22.10 23.83
N VAL A 87 13.03 -22.71 24.99
CA VAL A 87 13.82 -23.86 25.43
C VAL A 87 12.92 -24.89 26.10
N LYS A 88 13.35 -26.15 26.13
CA LYS A 88 12.55 -27.25 26.68
C LYS A 88 12.20 -27.05 28.17
N GLU A 89 13.08 -26.39 28.92
CA GLU A 89 12.90 -26.13 30.33
C GLU A 89 11.82 -25.08 30.66
N ASN A 90 11.54 -24.17 29.71
CA ASN A 90 10.66 -23.02 29.92
C ASN A 90 9.24 -23.25 29.40
N LEU A 91 8.97 -24.38 28.73
CA LEU A 91 7.69 -24.62 28.05
C LEU A 91 7.08 -25.98 28.45
N PRO A 92 5.73 -26.07 28.47
CA PRO A 92 5.05 -27.36 28.53
C PRO A 92 5.49 -28.26 27.35
N GLU A 93 5.64 -29.54 27.58
CA GLU A 93 6.14 -30.51 26.58
C GLU A 93 5.31 -30.50 25.29
N ILE A 94 3.98 -30.32 25.40
CA ILE A 94 3.06 -30.23 24.25
C ILE A 94 3.35 -28.99 23.38
N ASP A 95 3.68 -27.88 23.99
CA ASP A 95 3.97 -26.64 23.27
C ASP A 95 5.36 -26.66 22.65
N TYR A 96 6.34 -27.21 23.36
CA TYR A 96 7.68 -27.44 22.84
C TYR A 96 7.67 -28.36 21.61
N GLU A 97 6.89 -29.46 21.63
CA GLU A 97 6.74 -30.35 20.46
C GLU A 97 6.08 -29.66 19.25
N LYS A 98 5.15 -28.73 19.48
CA LYS A 98 4.57 -27.92 18.40
C LYS A 98 5.64 -27.01 17.77
N TYR A 99 6.44 -26.34 18.60
CA TYR A 99 7.53 -25.50 18.10
C TYR A 99 8.58 -26.32 17.35
N LEU A 100 8.91 -27.51 17.84
CA LEU A 100 9.87 -28.40 17.20
C LEU A 100 9.46 -28.86 15.81
N LYS A 101 8.14 -29.02 15.56
CA LYS A 101 7.61 -29.33 14.22
C LYS A 101 7.73 -28.16 13.25
N VAL A 102 7.65 -26.93 13.75
CA VAL A 102 7.72 -25.72 12.96
C VAL A 102 9.17 -25.27 12.78
N TYR A 103 9.98 -25.46 13.82
CA TYR A 103 11.40 -25.04 13.90
C TYR A 103 12.29 -26.24 14.23
N PRO A 104 12.67 -27.07 13.25
CA PRO A 104 13.46 -28.27 13.50
C PRO A 104 14.78 -28.05 14.21
N GLU A 105 15.44 -26.88 13.99
CA GLU A 105 16.70 -26.53 14.60
C GLU A 105 16.61 -26.26 16.11
N LEU A 106 15.41 -26.10 16.65
CA LEU A 106 15.18 -26.01 18.10
C LEU A 106 15.74 -27.19 18.92
N LYS A 107 16.00 -28.32 18.26
CA LYS A 107 16.69 -29.48 18.87
C LYS A 107 18.12 -29.17 19.24
N ASN A 108 18.80 -28.38 18.46
CA ASN A 108 20.24 -28.18 18.52
C ASN A 108 20.60 -26.84 19.16
N THR A 109 19.77 -25.82 18.94
CA THR A 109 20.03 -24.44 19.39
C THR A 109 18.79 -23.82 20.00
N PRO A 110 18.91 -23.06 21.09
CA PRO A 110 17.82 -22.22 21.62
C PRO A 110 17.41 -21.19 20.62
N LEU A 111 16.10 -20.89 20.56
CA LEU A 111 15.52 -19.88 19.68
C LEU A 111 14.82 -18.79 20.49
N TYR A 112 14.92 -17.55 20.04
CA TYR A 112 14.10 -16.46 20.52
C TYR A 112 12.95 -16.24 19.55
N LYS A 113 11.75 -16.06 20.09
CA LYS A 113 10.53 -15.81 19.34
C LYS A 113 9.92 -14.48 19.75
N GLU A 114 9.51 -13.73 18.76
CA GLU A 114 8.78 -12.49 18.93
C GLU A 114 7.41 -12.72 19.60
N ASN A 115 7.06 -11.85 20.57
CA ASN A 115 5.82 -11.89 21.35
C ASN A 115 4.74 -10.97 20.81
N LEU A 116 5.05 -10.10 19.83
CA LEU A 116 4.11 -9.11 19.30
C LEU A 116 2.95 -9.79 18.59
N ILE A 117 1.74 -9.47 19.07
CA ILE A 117 0.49 -9.92 18.44
C ILE A 117 -0.13 -8.71 17.78
N ASN A 118 0.07 -8.55 16.46
CA ASN A 118 -0.61 -7.58 15.59
C ASN A 118 -0.52 -6.08 16.00
N ASP A 119 0.51 -5.68 16.73
CA ASP A 119 0.79 -4.28 16.97
C ASP A 119 1.75 -3.71 15.92
N ARG A 120 1.21 -2.90 15.01
CA ARG A 120 1.95 -2.36 13.88
C ARG A 120 3.05 -1.38 14.31
N GLU A 121 2.78 -0.56 15.32
CA GLU A 121 3.73 0.46 15.78
C GLU A 121 4.96 -0.21 16.42
N SER A 122 4.73 -1.21 17.25
CA SER A 122 5.79 -2.00 17.87
C SER A 122 6.60 -2.79 16.84
N GLN A 123 5.94 -3.31 15.79
CA GLN A 123 6.63 -3.99 14.69
C GLN A 123 7.52 -3.04 13.89
N GLU A 124 7.01 -1.86 13.52
CA GLU A 124 7.81 -0.84 12.82
C GLU A 124 9.03 -0.41 13.65
N ARG A 125 8.89 -0.30 14.98
CA ARG A 125 10.00 0.00 15.89
C ARG A 125 11.02 -1.14 15.93
N LEU A 126 10.60 -2.40 16.00
CA LEU A 126 11.53 -3.55 15.93
C LEU A 126 12.27 -3.58 14.60
N ASP A 127 11.58 -3.36 13.48
CA ASP A 127 12.21 -3.30 12.16
C ASP A 127 13.29 -2.21 12.09
N GLU A 128 13.04 -1.04 12.68
CA GLU A 128 14.04 0.04 12.79
C GLU A 128 15.25 -0.37 13.63
N ILE A 129 15.02 -1.00 14.81
CA ILE A 129 16.07 -1.48 15.72
C ILE A 129 16.93 -2.53 15.03
N PHE A 130 16.34 -3.51 14.35
CA PHE A 130 17.07 -4.61 13.73
C PHE A 130 17.79 -4.24 12.42
N THR A 131 17.33 -3.22 11.71
CA THR A 131 17.82 -2.87 10.35
C THR A 131 19.33 -2.65 10.30
N LYS A 132 19.88 -1.82 11.19
CA LYS A 132 21.32 -1.52 11.21
C LYS A 132 22.16 -2.70 11.72
N PRO A 133 21.87 -3.30 12.90
CA PRO A 133 22.61 -4.44 13.41
C PRO A 133 22.69 -5.60 12.41
N ILE A 134 21.59 -5.96 11.78
CA ILE A 134 21.55 -7.01 10.75
C ILE A 134 22.46 -6.66 9.57
N THR A 135 22.38 -5.44 9.06
CA THR A 135 23.23 -5.03 7.92
C THR A 135 24.71 -5.07 8.28
N ILE A 136 25.07 -4.69 9.51
CA ILE A 136 26.46 -4.73 9.99
C ILE A 136 26.93 -6.17 10.10
N VAL A 137 26.15 -7.05 10.74
CA VAL A 137 26.51 -8.46 10.93
C VAL A 137 26.65 -9.15 9.58
N GLU A 138 25.69 -8.95 8.65
CA GLU A 138 25.75 -9.53 7.30
C GLU A 138 26.99 -9.05 6.52
N ASN A 139 27.35 -7.77 6.62
CA ASN A 139 28.56 -7.26 6.00
C ASN A 139 29.84 -7.83 6.63
N ILE A 140 29.92 -7.98 7.94
CA ILE A 140 31.07 -8.58 8.60
C ILE A 140 31.23 -10.05 8.19
N GLU A 141 30.12 -10.80 8.06
CA GLU A 141 30.17 -12.22 7.70
C GLU A 141 30.47 -12.45 6.21
N ASN A 142 29.97 -11.59 5.32
CA ASN A 142 30.10 -11.76 3.88
C ASN A 142 31.28 -10.99 3.25
N ASN A 143 31.86 -10.02 3.97
CA ASN A 143 32.99 -9.22 3.48
C ASN A 143 34.24 -9.52 4.31
N ARG A 144 35.10 -10.37 3.75
CA ARG A 144 36.35 -10.79 4.38
C ARG A 144 37.30 -9.63 4.71
N GLU A 145 37.39 -8.64 3.83
CA GLU A 145 38.25 -7.47 4.04
C GLU A 145 37.76 -6.63 5.22
N MET A 146 36.45 -6.46 5.36
CA MET A 146 35.85 -5.78 6.50
C MET A 146 36.06 -6.56 7.80
N SER A 147 35.87 -7.88 7.79
CA SER A 147 36.08 -8.76 8.96
C SER A 147 37.53 -8.70 9.44
N GLU A 148 38.51 -8.88 8.52
CA GLU A 148 39.95 -8.83 8.85
C GLU A 148 40.39 -7.42 9.29
N GLY A 149 39.78 -6.36 8.74
CA GLY A 149 40.03 -4.99 9.14
C GLY A 149 39.56 -4.69 10.56
N LEU A 150 38.34 -5.15 10.88
CA LEU A 150 37.77 -5.01 12.22
C LEU A 150 38.53 -5.85 13.25
N GLU A 151 38.91 -7.07 12.92
CA GLU A 151 39.72 -7.93 13.80
C GLU A 151 41.01 -7.23 14.20
N LYS A 152 41.74 -6.63 13.28
CA LYS A 152 42.96 -5.85 13.56
C LYS A 152 42.70 -4.71 14.52
N VAL A 153 41.65 -3.90 14.26
CA VAL A 153 41.27 -2.76 15.11
C VAL A 153 40.89 -3.23 16.51
N ILE A 154 40.20 -4.35 16.64
CA ILE A 154 39.81 -4.92 17.94
C ILE A 154 41.04 -5.39 18.70
N VAL A 155 41.92 -6.18 18.05
CA VAL A 155 43.14 -6.72 18.66
C VAL A 155 44.08 -5.59 19.09
N GLU A 156 44.25 -4.52 18.31
CA GLU A 156 45.06 -3.35 18.70
C GLU A 156 44.52 -2.60 19.93
N ASN A 157 43.24 -2.70 20.23
CA ASN A 157 42.63 -2.07 21.40
C ASN A 157 42.39 -3.05 22.58
N MET A 158 42.82 -4.30 22.43
CA MET A 158 42.71 -5.31 23.48
C MET A 158 43.85 -5.23 24.50
N PRO A 159 43.57 -5.48 25.79
CA PRO A 159 44.61 -5.70 26.80
C PRO A 159 45.47 -6.91 26.45
N GLU A 160 46.80 -6.81 26.70
CA GLU A 160 47.73 -7.93 26.47
C GLU A 160 47.29 -9.20 27.18
N GLY A 161 47.22 -10.32 26.44
CA GLY A 161 46.90 -11.64 26.98
C GLY A 161 45.43 -12.08 26.88
N MET A 162 44.53 -11.29 26.29
CA MET A 162 43.12 -11.66 26.12
C MET A 162 42.81 -12.26 24.74
N VAL A 163 43.74 -12.25 23.80
CA VAL A 163 43.52 -12.78 22.45
C VAL A 163 43.70 -14.28 22.45
N GLY A 164 42.62 -15.05 22.24
CA GLY A 164 42.70 -16.50 22.03
C GLY A 164 42.88 -16.83 20.55
N ASP A 165 43.58 -17.95 20.25
CA ASP A 165 43.71 -18.47 18.89
C ASP A 165 42.34 -18.85 18.34
N ASN A 166 41.99 -18.37 17.10
CA ASN A 166 40.74 -18.65 16.38
C ASN A 166 39.45 -18.03 16.91
N MET A 167 39.47 -16.86 17.55
CA MET A 167 38.26 -16.12 17.89
C MET A 167 37.76 -15.32 16.68
N ASN A 168 36.44 -15.38 16.44
CA ASN A 168 35.81 -14.52 15.42
C ASN A 168 35.56 -13.09 15.94
N VAL A 169 35.32 -12.14 15.03
CA VAL A 169 35.09 -10.71 15.33
C VAL A 169 34.02 -10.50 16.43
N PHE A 170 32.95 -11.27 16.42
CA PHE A 170 31.85 -11.14 17.39
C PHE A 170 32.26 -11.62 18.79
N GLN A 171 33.04 -12.69 18.86
CA GLN A 171 33.58 -13.18 20.13
C GLN A 171 34.57 -12.18 20.72
N LEU A 172 35.45 -11.62 19.87
CA LEU A 172 36.38 -10.59 20.26
C LEU A 172 35.68 -9.33 20.79
N LEU A 173 34.62 -8.84 20.08
CA LEU A 173 33.79 -7.73 20.55
C LEU A 173 33.11 -8.03 21.90
N GLY A 174 32.65 -9.27 22.09
CA GLY A 174 31.94 -9.67 23.32
C GLY A 174 32.82 -9.65 24.60
N ILE A 175 34.13 -9.88 24.48
CA ILE A 175 35.06 -9.89 25.63
C ILE A 175 35.71 -8.52 25.87
N LEU A 176 35.53 -7.53 25.00
CA LEU A 176 36.04 -6.17 25.19
C LEU A 176 35.40 -5.48 26.41
N PRO A 177 36.15 -4.65 27.16
CA PRO A 177 35.55 -3.73 28.10
C PRO A 177 34.48 -2.85 27.46
N LYS A 178 33.38 -2.58 28.20
CA LYS A 178 32.21 -1.88 27.65
C LYS A 178 32.58 -0.57 26.92
N ASP A 179 33.42 0.25 27.56
CA ASP A 179 33.80 1.56 27.00
C ASP A 179 34.56 1.46 25.65
N VAL A 180 35.43 0.45 25.51
CA VAL A 180 36.19 0.21 24.26
C VAL A 180 35.29 -0.35 23.20
N ARG A 181 34.44 -1.31 23.56
CA ARG A 181 33.45 -1.88 22.64
C ARG A 181 32.50 -0.84 22.10
N ASP A 182 31.88 -0.02 22.97
CA ASP A 182 30.91 0.98 22.60
C ASP A 182 31.52 2.03 21.63
N ASN A 183 32.79 2.41 21.83
CA ASN A 183 33.51 3.31 20.91
C ASN A 183 33.72 2.67 19.51
N ILE A 184 34.07 1.39 19.46
CA ILE A 184 34.25 0.67 18.19
C ILE A 184 32.90 0.52 17.49
N VAL A 185 31.87 0.12 18.23
CA VAL A 185 30.48 -0.05 17.70
C VAL A 185 29.93 1.29 17.18
N GLU A 186 30.15 2.41 17.88
CA GLU A 186 29.75 3.73 17.43
C GLU A 186 30.40 4.12 16.08
N LYS A 187 31.70 3.85 15.93
CA LYS A 187 32.41 4.08 14.65
C LYS A 187 31.88 3.21 13.53
N ILE A 188 31.57 1.94 13.80
CA ILE A 188 30.98 1.03 12.83
C ILE A 188 29.60 1.55 12.44
N ASN A 189 28.72 1.84 13.40
CA ASN A 189 27.39 2.37 13.17
C ASN A 189 27.41 3.68 12.35
N GLY A 190 28.42 4.52 12.58
CA GLY A 190 28.62 5.77 11.84
C GLY A 190 28.80 5.58 10.32
N ASN A 191 29.50 4.52 9.91
CA ASN A 191 29.71 4.20 8.50
C ASN A 191 28.42 3.80 7.76
N PHE A 192 27.44 3.25 8.49
CA PHE A 192 26.15 2.79 7.93
C PHE A 192 25.06 3.87 7.99
N ASN A 193 25.25 5.00 8.69
CA ASN A 193 24.27 6.07 8.81
C ASN A 193 23.90 6.73 7.45
N ASN A 194 24.81 6.69 6.49
CA ASN A 194 24.61 7.31 5.17
C ASN A 194 24.16 6.33 4.09
N MET A 195 23.93 5.05 4.45
CA MET A 195 23.47 4.07 3.46
C MET A 195 21.99 4.31 3.10
N PRO A 196 21.62 4.18 1.81
CA PRO A 196 20.22 4.25 1.40
C PRO A 196 19.37 3.21 2.12
N GLN A 197 18.20 3.61 2.63
CA GLN A 197 17.26 2.73 3.33
C GLN A 197 16.92 1.45 2.54
N THR A 198 16.86 1.57 1.21
CA THR A 198 16.58 0.43 0.32
C THR A 198 17.65 -0.67 0.38
N LEU A 199 18.93 -0.29 0.48
CA LEU A 199 20.03 -1.24 0.63
C LEU A 199 20.02 -1.91 2.01
N LEU A 200 19.77 -1.12 3.06
CA LEU A 200 19.62 -1.63 4.42
C LEU A 200 18.48 -2.66 4.51
N SER A 201 17.33 -2.34 3.90
CA SER A 201 16.18 -3.25 3.90
C SER A 201 16.44 -4.54 3.11
N GLN A 202 17.14 -4.46 1.97
CA GLN A 202 17.48 -5.65 1.19
C GLN A 202 18.46 -6.56 1.93
N ALA A 203 19.48 -6.01 2.58
CA ALA A 203 20.38 -6.75 3.44
C ALA A 203 19.62 -7.41 4.59
N GLY A 204 18.73 -6.64 5.25
CA GLY A 204 17.89 -7.15 6.33
C GLY A 204 17.05 -8.37 5.93
N ILE A 205 16.34 -8.27 4.81
CA ILE A 205 15.51 -9.38 4.30
C ILE A 205 16.36 -10.59 3.89
N SER A 206 17.53 -10.36 3.28
CA SER A 206 18.46 -11.44 2.92
C SER A 206 18.93 -12.21 4.15
N TYR A 207 19.31 -11.49 5.20
CA TYR A 207 19.71 -12.08 6.48
C TYR A 207 18.58 -12.91 7.11
N VAL A 208 17.39 -12.34 7.24
CA VAL A 208 16.22 -13.04 7.81
C VAL A 208 15.88 -14.30 7.00
N LYS A 209 15.95 -14.24 5.68
CA LYS A 209 15.77 -15.41 4.82
C LYS A 209 16.78 -16.52 5.12
N ASN A 210 18.05 -16.16 5.26
CA ASN A 210 19.13 -17.10 5.55
C ASN A 210 18.95 -17.70 6.96
N GLU A 211 18.58 -16.88 7.93
CA GLU A 211 18.28 -17.33 9.29
C GLU A 211 17.08 -18.28 9.33
N TYR A 212 15.99 -17.97 8.63
CA TYR A 212 14.82 -18.86 8.54
C TYR A 212 15.18 -20.21 7.92
N LYS A 213 16.02 -20.24 6.88
CA LYS A 213 16.54 -21.49 6.31
C LYS A 213 17.39 -22.27 7.30
N ALA A 214 18.23 -21.57 8.07
CA ALA A 214 19.07 -22.20 9.10
C ALA A 214 18.25 -22.79 10.24
N ILE A 215 17.12 -22.18 10.60
CA ILE A 215 16.15 -22.69 11.59
C ILE A 215 15.33 -23.87 11.04
N GLY A 216 15.33 -24.08 9.71
CA GLY A 216 14.59 -25.14 9.05
C GLY A 216 13.17 -24.72 8.60
N ILE A 217 12.91 -23.41 8.52
CA ILE A 217 11.67 -22.88 7.95
C ILE A 217 11.74 -22.98 6.43
N ASP A 218 10.69 -23.51 5.81
CA ASP A 218 10.55 -23.59 4.36
C ASP A 218 10.16 -22.19 3.80
N THR A 219 11.18 -21.40 3.46
CA THR A 219 10.98 -20.03 2.94
C THR A 219 10.26 -20.02 1.59
N ASP A 220 10.35 -21.08 0.79
CA ASP A 220 9.65 -21.17 -0.49
C ASP A 220 8.14 -21.36 -0.27
N LYS A 221 7.78 -22.12 0.75
CA LYS A 221 6.38 -22.28 1.18
C LYS A 221 5.82 -20.98 1.76
N GLU A 222 6.59 -20.24 2.56
CA GLU A 222 6.18 -18.94 3.06
C GLU A 222 5.96 -17.93 1.91
N GLN A 223 6.83 -17.94 0.91
CA GLN A 223 6.67 -17.15 -0.31
C GLN A 223 5.37 -17.46 -1.04
N ILE A 224 5.12 -18.76 -1.31
CA ILE A 224 3.92 -19.20 -2.01
C ILE A 224 2.66 -18.82 -1.21
N ASN A 225 2.68 -19.01 0.11
CA ASN A 225 1.57 -18.66 0.99
C ASN A 225 1.28 -17.15 0.96
N TYR A 226 2.32 -16.32 1.00
CA TYR A 226 2.18 -14.87 0.92
C TYR A 226 1.54 -14.44 -0.41
N ILE A 227 2.07 -14.94 -1.54
CA ILE A 227 1.57 -14.63 -2.89
C ILE A 227 0.12 -15.10 -3.03
N PHE A 228 -0.19 -16.32 -2.59
CA PHE A 228 -1.53 -16.90 -2.67
C PHE A 228 -2.55 -16.10 -1.83
N ASN A 229 -2.22 -15.77 -0.59
CA ASN A 229 -3.09 -14.98 0.29
C ASN A 229 -3.31 -13.56 -0.25
N SER A 230 -2.26 -12.92 -0.76
CA SER A 230 -2.35 -11.59 -1.38
C SER A 230 -3.18 -11.65 -2.67
N GLY A 231 -3.01 -12.70 -3.48
CA GLY A 231 -3.80 -12.95 -4.68
C GLY A 231 -5.30 -13.14 -4.38
N ILE A 232 -5.65 -13.92 -3.34
CA ILE A 232 -7.05 -14.09 -2.91
C ILE A 232 -7.65 -12.75 -2.46
N LYS A 233 -6.92 -11.97 -1.66
CA LYS A 233 -7.37 -10.64 -1.23
C LYS A 233 -7.60 -9.71 -2.42
N MET A 234 -6.70 -9.74 -3.40
CA MET A 234 -6.81 -8.95 -4.65
C MET A 234 -8.04 -9.35 -5.47
N ILE A 235 -8.31 -10.66 -5.62
CA ILE A 235 -9.52 -11.18 -6.29
C ILE A 235 -10.78 -10.73 -5.54
N GLY A 236 -10.79 -10.83 -4.22
CA GLY A 236 -11.91 -10.39 -3.38
C GLY A 236 -12.21 -8.91 -3.57
N LEU A 237 -11.19 -8.04 -3.56
CA LEU A 237 -11.32 -6.60 -3.85
C LEU A 237 -11.82 -6.34 -5.27
N ALA A 238 -11.29 -7.03 -6.27
CA ALA A 238 -11.73 -6.89 -7.65
C ALA A 238 -13.21 -7.26 -7.82
N LEU A 239 -13.68 -8.30 -7.13
CA LEU A 239 -15.10 -8.69 -7.13
C LEU A 239 -15.97 -7.61 -6.47
N ILE A 240 -15.55 -7.06 -5.32
CA ILE A 240 -16.28 -5.97 -4.65
C ILE A 240 -16.37 -4.74 -5.56
N GLY A 241 -15.26 -4.34 -6.19
CA GLY A 241 -15.22 -3.25 -7.16
C GLY A 241 -16.13 -3.52 -8.36
N GLY A 242 -16.06 -4.72 -8.95
CA GLY A 242 -16.89 -5.14 -10.09
C GLY A 242 -18.39 -5.13 -9.78
N ILE A 243 -18.79 -5.64 -8.61
CA ILE A 243 -20.18 -5.58 -8.14
C ILE A 243 -20.62 -4.13 -7.97
N SER A 244 -19.76 -3.28 -7.38
CA SER A 244 -20.06 -1.86 -7.21
C SER A 244 -20.29 -1.15 -8.54
N ILE A 245 -19.46 -1.40 -9.57
CA ILE A 245 -19.62 -0.83 -10.92
C ILE A 245 -20.98 -1.23 -11.54
N VAL A 246 -21.36 -2.50 -11.42
CA VAL A 246 -22.63 -3.01 -11.95
C VAL A 246 -23.81 -2.35 -11.23
N LEU A 247 -23.76 -2.27 -9.89
CA LEU A 247 -24.82 -1.63 -9.10
C LEU A 247 -24.93 -0.14 -9.38
N VAL A 248 -23.82 0.58 -9.50
CA VAL A 248 -23.79 2.01 -9.89
C VAL A 248 -24.45 2.20 -11.24
N SER A 249 -24.09 1.36 -12.22
CA SER A 249 -24.66 1.43 -13.59
C SER A 249 -26.16 1.16 -13.59
N PHE A 250 -26.60 0.17 -12.82
CA PHE A 250 -28.02 -0.18 -12.67
C PHE A 250 -28.82 0.98 -12.04
N PHE A 251 -28.37 1.50 -10.91
CA PHE A 251 -29.10 2.59 -10.22
C PHE A 251 -29.05 3.89 -11.00
N ALA A 252 -27.92 4.25 -11.63
CA ALA A 252 -27.81 5.44 -12.47
C ALA A 252 -28.76 5.36 -13.68
N SER A 253 -28.84 4.21 -14.35
CA SER A 253 -29.76 3.97 -15.46
C SER A 253 -31.22 4.03 -15.00
N ARG A 254 -31.54 3.49 -13.81
CA ARG A 254 -32.90 3.56 -13.26
C ARG A 254 -33.32 5.00 -12.94
N VAL A 255 -32.43 5.80 -12.35
CA VAL A 255 -32.68 7.23 -12.09
C VAL A 255 -32.91 7.98 -13.41
N ALA A 256 -32.03 7.78 -14.39
CA ALA A 256 -32.11 8.44 -15.68
C ALA A 256 -33.38 8.07 -16.46
N ALA A 257 -33.77 6.78 -16.46
CA ALA A 257 -35.02 6.33 -17.12
C ALA A 257 -36.27 6.89 -16.40
N SER A 258 -36.27 6.95 -15.08
CA SER A 258 -37.35 7.55 -14.31
C SER A 258 -37.46 9.06 -14.57
N LEU A 259 -36.32 9.77 -14.67
CA LEU A 259 -36.28 11.17 -15.05
C LEU A 259 -36.84 11.37 -16.47
N ALA A 260 -36.40 10.55 -17.44
CA ALA A 260 -36.90 10.63 -18.81
C ALA A 260 -38.42 10.41 -18.91
N LYS A 261 -38.97 9.48 -18.10
CA LYS A 261 -40.42 9.27 -18.00
C LYS A 261 -41.14 10.55 -17.53
N ILE A 262 -40.62 11.20 -16.47
CA ILE A 262 -41.22 12.43 -15.94
C ILE A 262 -41.13 13.55 -16.97
N LEU A 263 -39.99 13.73 -17.64
CA LEU A 263 -39.82 14.76 -18.66
C LEU A 263 -40.73 14.55 -19.86
N ARG A 264 -40.89 13.29 -20.33
CA ARG A 264 -41.84 13.00 -21.41
C ARG A 264 -43.26 13.36 -21.02
N LYS A 265 -43.68 13.03 -19.82
CA LYS A 265 -45.01 13.37 -19.29
C LYS A 265 -45.18 14.89 -19.24
N ASP A 266 -44.25 15.63 -18.63
CA ASP A 266 -44.35 17.08 -18.47
C ASP A 266 -44.37 17.82 -19.83
N VAL A 267 -43.52 17.36 -20.81
CA VAL A 267 -43.52 17.92 -22.17
C VAL A 267 -44.83 17.63 -22.89
N PHE A 268 -45.34 16.39 -22.77
CA PHE A 268 -46.58 16.00 -23.42
C PHE A 268 -47.79 16.79 -22.86
N GLU A 269 -47.92 16.90 -21.53
CA GLU A 269 -48.95 17.71 -20.89
C GLU A 269 -48.86 19.20 -21.30
N LYS A 270 -47.62 19.71 -21.45
CA LYS A 270 -47.43 21.08 -21.91
C LYS A 270 -47.88 21.28 -23.37
N VAL A 271 -47.57 20.34 -24.25
CA VAL A 271 -47.99 20.38 -25.67
C VAL A 271 -49.51 20.30 -25.79
N LEU A 272 -50.16 19.45 -24.95
CA LEU A 272 -51.63 19.37 -24.94
C LEU A 272 -52.29 20.67 -24.44
N SER A 273 -51.60 21.47 -23.66
CA SER A 273 -52.07 22.76 -23.13
C SER A 273 -51.86 23.93 -24.11
N PHE A 274 -51.27 23.71 -25.30
CA PHE A 274 -51.02 24.76 -26.27
C PHE A 274 -52.34 25.23 -26.93
N SER A 275 -52.45 26.53 -27.10
CA SER A 275 -53.46 27.12 -27.98
C SER A 275 -53.11 26.88 -29.45
N ASN A 276 -54.05 26.99 -30.37
CA ASN A 276 -53.81 26.86 -31.83
C ASN A 276 -52.70 27.81 -32.29
N VAL A 277 -52.64 29.03 -31.79
CA VAL A 277 -51.61 30.03 -32.10
C VAL A 277 -50.22 29.63 -31.58
N GLU A 278 -50.14 28.94 -30.46
CA GLU A 278 -48.86 28.41 -29.92
C GLU A 278 -48.44 27.18 -30.69
N PHE A 279 -49.37 26.30 -31.06
CA PHE A 279 -49.10 25.09 -31.82
C PHE A 279 -48.52 25.41 -33.20
N ASP A 280 -49.06 26.43 -33.89
CA ASP A 280 -48.59 26.89 -35.22
C ASP A 280 -47.15 27.45 -35.21
N LYS A 281 -46.61 27.83 -34.02
CA LYS A 281 -45.20 28.26 -33.86
C LYS A 281 -44.19 27.13 -33.92
N PHE A 282 -44.62 25.90 -33.74
CA PHE A 282 -43.75 24.72 -33.74
C PHE A 282 -44.14 23.77 -34.86
N SER A 283 -43.15 23.26 -35.60
CA SER A 283 -43.44 22.17 -36.54
C SER A 283 -43.71 20.87 -35.76
N THR A 284 -44.64 20.06 -36.28
CA THR A 284 -44.96 18.75 -35.70
C THR A 284 -43.71 17.87 -35.57
N ALA A 285 -42.83 17.91 -36.59
CA ALA A 285 -41.55 17.19 -36.57
C ALA A 285 -40.65 17.63 -35.42
N SER A 286 -40.56 18.94 -35.13
CA SER A 286 -39.78 19.49 -34.01
C SER A 286 -40.33 19.01 -32.64
N LEU A 287 -41.64 18.97 -32.49
CA LEU A 287 -42.28 18.51 -31.26
C LEU A 287 -42.03 17.01 -31.02
N ILE A 288 -42.10 16.21 -32.09
CA ILE A 288 -41.78 14.77 -32.01
C ILE A 288 -40.31 14.57 -31.62
N THR A 289 -39.36 15.26 -32.27
CA THR A 289 -37.92 15.14 -31.94
C THR A 289 -37.64 15.52 -30.51
N ARG A 290 -38.24 16.60 -29.97
CA ARG A 290 -38.06 17.03 -28.59
C ARG A 290 -38.62 16.04 -27.59
N THR A 291 -39.74 15.37 -27.86
CA THR A 291 -40.34 14.38 -26.98
C THR A 291 -39.68 13.02 -27.02
N THR A 292 -38.93 12.73 -28.07
CA THR A 292 -38.26 11.44 -28.30
C THR A 292 -36.75 11.59 -28.13
N ASN A 293 -36.06 12.09 -29.15
CA ASN A 293 -34.61 12.08 -29.26
C ASN A 293 -33.92 12.95 -28.18
N ASP A 294 -34.40 14.19 -27.96
CA ASP A 294 -33.77 15.10 -27.00
C ASP A 294 -33.86 14.54 -25.57
N ILE A 295 -34.99 13.90 -25.23
CA ILE A 295 -35.13 13.25 -23.91
C ILE A 295 -34.22 12.03 -23.76
N ILE A 296 -33.97 11.25 -24.82
CA ILE A 296 -33.01 10.16 -24.81
C ILE A 296 -31.59 10.70 -24.59
N GLN A 297 -31.21 11.81 -25.23
CA GLN A 297 -29.92 12.46 -25.02
C GLN A 297 -29.77 12.93 -23.57
N ILE A 298 -30.82 13.54 -22.99
CA ILE A 298 -30.80 13.92 -21.55
C ILE A 298 -30.65 12.69 -20.66
N GLN A 299 -31.36 11.61 -20.97
CA GLN A 299 -31.23 10.33 -20.20
C GLN A 299 -29.78 9.83 -20.22
N THR A 300 -29.14 9.76 -21.38
CA THR A 300 -27.76 9.34 -21.56
C THR A 300 -26.80 10.27 -20.82
N PHE A 301 -26.99 11.57 -20.92
CA PHE A 301 -26.21 12.58 -20.21
C PHE A 301 -26.30 12.39 -18.71
N VAL A 302 -27.49 12.14 -18.16
CA VAL A 302 -27.69 11.93 -16.71
C VAL A 302 -26.98 10.67 -16.23
N VAL A 303 -26.99 9.57 -16.98
CA VAL A 303 -26.23 8.35 -16.65
C VAL A 303 -24.73 8.67 -16.57
N MET A 304 -24.18 9.34 -17.59
CA MET A 304 -22.78 9.74 -17.60
C MET A 304 -22.44 10.68 -16.45
N MET A 305 -23.30 11.66 -16.19
CA MET A 305 -23.13 12.64 -15.12
C MET A 305 -23.06 11.97 -13.75
N LEU A 306 -23.99 11.08 -13.43
CA LEU A 306 -24.03 10.39 -12.16
C LEU A 306 -22.81 9.48 -11.92
N ARG A 307 -22.25 8.93 -12.99
CA ARG A 307 -21.03 8.08 -12.90
C ARG A 307 -19.75 8.92 -12.86
N MET A 308 -19.53 9.83 -13.81
CA MET A 308 -18.24 10.49 -13.98
C MET A 308 -18.04 11.68 -13.04
N ILE A 309 -19.08 12.51 -12.82
CA ILE A 309 -18.94 13.73 -12.01
C ILE A 309 -18.66 13.41 -10.54
N PHE A 310 -19.20 12.31 -10.02
CA PHE A 310 -18.94 11.89 -8.64
C PHE A 310 -17.70 11.01 -8.53
N TYR A 311 -17.47 10.09 -9.48
CA TYR A 311 -16.35 9.16 -9.41
C TYR A 311 -14.98 9.85 -9.55
N ALA A 312 -14.81 10.75 -10.51
CA ALA A 312 -13.54 11.38 -10.77
C ALA A 312 -12.99 12.20 -9.57
N PRO A 313 -13.79 13.05 -8.88
CA PRO A 313 -13.32 13.72 -7.65
C PRO A 313 -13.01 12.74 -6.53
N ILE A 314 -13.82 11.69 -6.33
CA ILE A 314 -13.61 10.69 -5.27
C ILE A 314 -12.27 9.97 -5.52
N LEU A 315 -12.06 9.49 -6.74
CA LEU A 315 -10.81 8.82 -7.12
C LEU A 315 -9.61 9.76 -7.00
N GLY A 316 -9.75 11.01 -7.47
CA GLY A 316 -8.68 12.01 -7.40
C GLY A 316 -8.29 12.37 -5.97
N CYS A 317 -9.26 12.67 -5.11
CA CYS A 317 -9.00 12.93 -3.69
C CYS A 317 -8.42 11.71 -2.98
N GLY A 318 -8.98 10.52 -3.22
CA GLY A 318 -8.48 9.28 -2.66
C GLY A 318 -7.03 8.97 -3.08
N GLY A 319 -6.70 9.20 -4.37
CA GLY A 319 -5.34 9.05 -4.88
C GLY A 319 -4.35 10.01 -4.22
N ILE A 320 -4.72 11.29 -4.06
CA ILE A 320 -3.87 12.29 -3.37
C ILE A 320 -3.63 11.87 -1.91
N ILE A 321 -4.68 11.50 -1.18
CA ILE A 321 -4.56 11.07 0.23
C ILE A 321 -3.62 9.87 0.34
N LYS A 322 -3.77 8.88 -0.55
CA LYS A 322 -2.93 7.67 -0.55
C LYS A 322 -1.45 7.99 -0.79
N VAL A 323 -1.16 8.86 -1.76
CA VAL A 323 0.22 9.26 -2.08
C VAL A 323 0.88 10.02 -0.93
N LEU A 324 0.15 10.94 -0.29
CA LEU A 324 0.66 11.68 0.88
C LEU A 324 0.98 10.74 2.05
N GLY A 325 0.26 9.62 2.18
CA GLY A 325 0.49 8.60 3.20
C GLY A 325 1.64 7.64 2.90
N THR A 326 2.04 7.49 1.62
CA THR A 326 3.05 6.48 1.22
C THR A 326 4.47 7.05 1.21
N ASN A 327 4.69 8.19 0.56
CA ASN A 327 6.05 8.76 0.46
C ASN A 327 6.00 10.28 0.25
N LYS A 328 6.27 11.03 1.31
CA LYS A 328 6.23 12.50 1.30
C LYS A 328 7.28 13.11 0.35
N SER A 329 8.44 12.49 0.19
CA SER A 329 9.52 13.02 -0.66
C SER A 329 9.19 12.95 -2.16
N MET A 330 8.32 12.02 -2.59
CA MET A 330 7.90 11.88 -3.99
C MET A 330 6.61 12.64 -4.34
N THR A 331 5.93 13.23 -3.37
CA THR A 331 4.66 13.94 -3.55
C THR A 331 4.77 15.10 -4.56
N TRP A 332 5.92 15.80 -4.62
CA TRP A 332 6.13 16.90 -5.55
C TRP A 332 6.09 16.45 -7.01
N ILE A 333 6.56 15.23 -7.32
CA ILE A 333 6.53 14.67 -8.70
C ILE A 333 5.09 14.52 -9.17
N ILE A 334 4.23 14.04 -8.29
CA ILE A 334 2.80 13.87 -8.59
C ILE A 334 2.12 15.23 -8.70
N ALA A 335 2.46 16.20 -7.85
CA ALA A 335 1.95 17.57 -7.96
C ALA A 335 2.30 18.20 -9.32
N VAL A 336 3.53 18.01 -9.79
CA VAL A 336 3.97 18.48 -11.13
C VAL A 336 3.22 17.76 -12.24
N ALA A 337 3.06 16.43 -12.16
CA ALA A 337 2.34 15.66 -13.15
C ALA A 337 0.86 16.09 -13.25
N VAL A 338 0.17 16.22 -12.11
CA VAL A 338 -1.23 16.70 -12.07
C VAL A 338 -1.33 18.13 -12.59
N GLY A 339 -0.42 19.02 -12.18
CA GLY A 339 -0.36 20.39 -12.69
C GLY A 339 -0.20 20.46 -14.21
N THR A 340 0.70 19.63 -14.77
CA THR A 340 0.90 19.53 -16.22
C THR A 340 -0.36 19.06 -16.93
N ILE A 341 -1.02 18.03 -16.42
CA ILE A 341 -2.29 17.52 -16.99
C ILE A 341 -3.36 18.61 -16.97
N LEU A 342 -3.53 19.35 -15.89
CA LEU A 342 -4.50 20.43 -15.77
C LEU A 342 -4.21 21.57 -16.78
N ILE A 343 -2.94 21.93 -16.99
CA ILE A 343 -2.53 22.92 -17.97
C ILE A 343 -2.88 22.45 -19.38
N VAL A 344 -2.53 21.19 -19.73
CA VAL A 344 -2.83 20.61 -21.05
C VAL A 344 -4.34 20.59 -21.31
N ILE A 345 -5.14 20.14 -20.33
CA ILE A 345 -6.60 20.12 -20.44
C ILE A 345 -7.14 21.54 -20.62
N SER A 346 -6.64 22.53 -19.88
CA SER A 346 -7.08 23.93 -19.99
C SER A 346 -6.78 24.52 -21.37
N ILE A 347 -5.58 24.23 -21.91
CA ILE A 347 -5.20 24.65 -23.27
C ILE A 347 -6.09 24.00 -24.32
N LEU A 348 -6.28 22.67 -24.24
CA LEU A 348 -7.15 21.94 -25.16
C LEU A 348 -8.58 22.45 -25.11
N PHE A 349 -9.11 22.70 -23.92
CA PHE A 349 -10.47 23.26 -23.76
C PHE A 349 -10.59 24.65 -24.35
N GLY A 350 -9.60 25.52 -24.10
CA GLY A 350 -9.55 26.87 -24.68
C GLY A 350 -9.47 26.89 -26.20
N LEU A 351 -8.77 25.92 -26.81
CA LEU A 351 -8.66 25.79 -28.26
C LEU A 351 -9.88 25.09 -28.92
N ALA A 352 -10.45 24.10 -28.24
CA ALA A 352 -11.56 23.30 -28.78
C ALA A 352 -12.91 24.02 -28.71
N MET A 353 -13.21 24.71 -27.61
CA MET A 353 -14.52 25.33 -27.40
C MET A 353 -14.91 26.37 -28.46
N PRO A 354 -14.04 27.31 -28.88
CA PRO A 354 -14.41 28.26 -29.93
C PRO A 354 -14.63 27.57 -31.29
N ARG A 355 -13.90 26.48 -31.57
CA ARG A 355 -14.07 25.69 -32.80
C ARG A 355 -15.40 24.93 -32.81
N PHE A 356 -15.77 24.32 -31.68
CA PHE A 356 -17.08 23.66 -31.54
C PHE A 356 -18.25 24.64 -31.72
N LYS A 357 -18.17 25.82 -31.13
CA LYS A 357 -19.21 26.87 -31.35
C LYS A 357 -19.35 27.27 -32.83
N ARG A 358 -18.22 27.40 -33.54
CA ARG A 358 -18.26 27.71 -34.97
C ARG A 358 -18.90 26.59 -35.81
N ILE A 359 -18.60 25.34 -35.51
CA ILE A 359 -19.21 24.20 -36.21
C ILE A 359 -20.70 24.14 -35.92
N GLN A 360 -21.13 24.38 -34.70
CA GLN A 360 -22.55 24.40 -34.34
C GLN A 360 -23.34 25.50 -35.08
N THR A 361 -22.76 26.70 -35.21
CA THR A 361 -23.37 27.80 -35.99
C THR A 361 -23.36 27.60 -37.51
N LEU A 362 -22.60 26.64 -38.04
CA LEU A 362 -22.58 26.28 -39.47
C LEU A 362 -23.54 25.12 -39.81
N ILE A 363 -23.97 24.37 -38.81
CA ILE A 363 -24.90 23.23 -38.96
C ILE A 363 -26.36 23.67 -38.70
N ASP A 364 -26.57 24.69 -37.84
CA ASP A 364 -27.89 25.34 -37.61
C ASP A 364 -28.19 26.35 -38.72
#